data_640adbe144d67033bc9c2aa23052d501
#
_entry.id   640adbe144d67033bc9c2aa23052d501
#
_cell.length_a   1.000
_cell.length_b   1.000
_cell.length_c   1.000
_cell.angle_alpha   90.00
_cell.angle_beta   90.00
_cell.angle_gamma   90.00
#
_symmetry.space_group_name_H-M   'P 1'
#
loop_
_entity.id
_entity.type
_entity.pdbx_description
1 polymer ?
#
loop_
_entity_poly.entity_id
_entity_poly.type
_entity_poly.pdbx_seq_one_letter_code
_entity_poly.pdbx_strand_id
1 'polypeptide(L)'
;LYGYLKIPLERGYTQNRKAGTPLSEAASIDSIAHELVSKMEPGVQYLIGAGTTTRGVMRLLGLKNTLIGVDLVLDGKLLANDLYGRQMLEAVRGKKTRLIVTVTGGQGFLFGRGNQQITPEVIRELGRENILIAATREKLFQLRGQPLLVDTGDPLLDQELRGFYRVTTSYGESMICEVR
;
A
#
# COMPACT_ATOMS: atom_id res chain seq x y z
N LEU A 1 13.20 -18.97 3.92
CA LEU A 1 13.35 -18.95 3.30
C LEU A 1 13.04 -18.27 1.98
N TYR A 2 12.88 -18.66 1.26
CA TYR A 2 12.81 -18.23 -0.01
C TYR A 2 11.45 -17.81 -0.32
N GLY A 3 11.26 -17.28 -1.43
CA GLY A 3 9.94 -17.02 -1.92
C GLY A 3 9.32 -15.75 -1.45
N TYR A 4 9.93 -15.04 -0.53
CA TYR A 4 9.30 -13.87 -0.04
C TYR A 4 9.41 -12.74 -1.03
N LEU A 5 10.33 -12.74 -1.94
CA LEU A 5 10.40 -11.74 -2.96
C LEU A 5 10.46 -12.44 -4.28
N LYS A 6 9.29 -12.63 -4.88
CA LYS A 6 9.22 -13.26 -6.18
C LYS A 6 9.15 -12.21 -7.23
N ILE A 7 9.59 -12.53 -8.40
CA ILE A 7 9.59 -11.57 -9.48
C ILE A 7 8.98 -12.21 -10.71
N PRO A 8 7.71 -12.55 -10.64
CA PRO A 8 7.12 -13.36 -11.68
C PRO A 8 6.95 -12.67 -12.99
N LEU A 9 6.79 -11.40 -12.96
CA LEU A 9 6.40 -10.73 -14.16
C LEU A 9 7.43 -9.87 -14.75
N GLU A 10 8.50 -9.80 -14.07
CA GLU A 10 9.45 -8.80 -14.41
C GLU A 10 10.19 -9.04 -15.69
N ARG A 11 10.11 -10.23 -16.21
CA ARG A 11 10.89 -10.53 -17.39
C ARG A 11 10.60 -9.54 -18.51
N GLY A 12 9.36 -9.40 -18.86
CA GLY A 12 8.98 -8.47 -19.92
C GLY A 12 9.28 -7.05 -19.55
N TYR A 13 8.94 -6.68 -18.34
CA TYR A 13 9.16 -5.34 -17.89
C TYR A 13 10.64 -5.01 -17.82
N THR A 14 11.43 -5.95 -17.32
CA THR A 14 12.87 -5.76 -17.22
C THR A 14 13.50 -5.59 -18.61
N GLN A 15 13.03 -6.38 -19.56
CA GLN A 15 13.53 -6.25 -20.91
C GLN A 15 13.22 -4.87 -21.50
N ASN A 16 12.05 -4.36 -21.22
CA ASN A 16 11.68 -3.06 -21.73
C ASN A 16 12.56 -1.96 -21.15
N ARG A 17 13.08 -2.19 -19.97
CA ARG A 17 13.88 -1.19 -19.30
C ARG A 17 15.37 -1.41 -19.39
N LYS A 18 15.78 -2.54 -19.90
CA LYS A 18 17.17 -2.92 -19.78
C LYS A 18 18.14 -1.97 -20.44
N ALA A 19 17.73 -1.33 -21.49
CA ALA A 19 18.59 -0.41 -22.20
C ALA A 19 18.41 1.01 -21.73
N GLY A 20 17.48 1.24 -20.84
CA GLY A 20 17.14 2.57 -20.42
C GLY A 20 17.66 2.89 -19.04
N THR A 21 17.54 4.15 -18.70
CA THR A 21 17.82 4.61 -17.36
C THR A 21 16.72 4.12 -16.44
N PRO A 22 17.05 3.67 -15.23
CA PRO A 22 16.01 3.32 -14.28
C PRO A 22 15.06 4.50 -14.06
N LEU A 23 13.79 4.19 -13.83
CA LEU A 23 12.82 5.22 -13.54
C LEU A 23 13.25 5.97 -12.29
N SER A 24 13.05 7.29 -12.30
CA SER A 24 13.24 8.06 -11.08
C SER A 24 12.19 7.63 -10.07
N GLU A 25 12.42 7.93 -8.81
CA GLU A 25 11.46 7.59 -7.79
C GLU A 25 10.12 8.26 -8.05
N ALA A 26 10.14 9.52 -8.48
CA ALA A 26 8.89 10.23 -8.79
C ALA A 26 8.14 9.54 -9.92
N ALA A 27 8.84 9.09 -10.95
CA ALA A 27 8.20 8.40 -12.07
C ALA A 27 7.65 7.05 -11.64
N SER A 28 8.34 6.35 -10.74
CA SER A 28 7.86 5.08 -10.22
C SER A 28 6.59 5.27 -9.40
N ILE A 29 6.57 6.29 -8.57
CA ILE A 29 5.39 6.61 -7.76
C ILE A 29 4.21 6.96 -8.65
N ASP A 30 4.44 7.75 -9.70
CA ASP A 30 3.39 8.07 -10.65
C ASP A 30 2.84 6.81 -11.33
N SER A 31 3.72 5.92 -11.72
CA SER A 31 3.33 4.69 -12.39
C SER A 31 2.47 3.83 -11.47
N ILE A 32 2.85 3.72 -10.20
CA ILE A 32 2.05 3.00 -9.19
C ILE A 32 0.68 3.67 -9.04
N ALA A 33 0.66 5.00 -8.96
CA ALA A 33 -0.60 5.72 -8.79
C ALA A 33 -1.55 5.45 -9.96
N HIS A 34 -1.04 5.44 -11.18
CA HIS A 34 -1.86 5.14 -12.35
C HIS A 34 -2.44 3.73 -12.27
N GLU A 35 -1.67 2.76 -11.82
CA GLU A 35 -2.16 1.40 -11.66
C GLU A 35 -3.30 1.37 -10.64
N LEU A 36 -3.08 1.96 -9.47
CA LEU A 36 -4.07 1.89 -8.40
C LEU A 36 -5.34 2.65 -8.75
N VAL A 37 -5.21 3.84 -9.30
CA VAL A 37 -6.38 4.66 -9.65
C VAL A 37 -7.18 4.00 -10.77
N SER A 38 -6.50 3.41 -11.75
CA SER A 38 -7.20 2.78 -12.87
C SER A 38 -8.04 1.60 -12.43
N LYS A 39 -7.74 1.01 -11.28
CA LYS A 39 -8.46 -0.14 -10.76
C LYS A 39 -9.44 0.20 -9.65
N MET A 40 -9.58 1.47 -9.32
CA MET A 40 -10.56 1.86 -8.32
C MET A 40 -11.98 1.61 -8.84
N GLU A 41 -12.81 1.05 -7.98
CA GLU A 41 -14.16 0.65 -8.33
C GLU A 41 -15.16 1.70 -7.86
N PRO A 42 -16.18 1.99 -8.65
CA PRO A 42 -17.23 2.91 -8.22
C PRO A 42 -17.93 2.40 -6.97
N GLY A 43 -18.26 3.29 -6.05
CA GLY A 43 -18.98 2.93 -4.85
C GLY A 43 -18.14 2.28 -3.77
N VAL A 44 -16.86 2.06 -4.01
CA VAL A 44 -15.94 1.48 -3.02
C VAL A 44 -15.10 2.60 -2.43
N GLN A 45 -15.04 2.63 -1.09
CA GLN A 45 -14.21 3.59 -0.40
C GLN A 45 -12.76 3.12 -0.39
N TYR A 46 -11.84 4.07 -0.43
CA TYR A 46 -10.41 3.79 -0.36
C TYR A 46 -9.78 4.62 0.74
N LEU A 47 -9.21 3.94 1.73
CA LEU A 47 -8.37 4.59 2.72
C LEU A 47 -6.96 4.67 2.14
N ILE A 48 -6.40 5.86 2.14
CA ILE A 48 -5.07 6.09 1.58
C ILE A 48 -4.13 6.33 2.74
N GLY A 49 -3.25 5.38 3.00
CA GLY A 49 -2.31 5.48 4.10
C GLY A 49 -1.25 6.54 3.87
N ALA A 50 -0.53 6.86 4.92
CA ALA A 50 0.54 7.85 4.85
C ALA A 50 1.74 7.31 4.06
N GLY A 51 2.52 8.21 3.49
CA GLY A 51 3.76 7.87 2.81
C GLY A 51 3.90 8.56 1.47
N THR A 52 5.12 8.55 0.94
CA THR A 52 5.39 9.22 -0.34
C THR A 52 4.75 8.48 -1.50
N THR A 53 4.74 7.15 -1.45
CA THR A 53 4.16 6.37 -2.53
C THR A 53 2.65 6.56 -2.60
N THR A 54 1.97 6.46 -1.46
CA THR A 54 0.52 6.64 -1.43
C THR A 54 0.11 8.07 -1.73
N ARG A 55 0.97 9.04 -1.42
CA ARG A 55 0.71 10.43 -1.75
C ARG A 55 0.56 10.61 -3.26
N GLY A 56 1.25 9.79 -4.05
CA GLY A 56 1.11 9.83 -5.50
C GLY A 56 -0.31 9.57 -5.97
N VAL A 57 -1.03 8.70 -5.26
CA VAL A 57 -2.44 8.43 -5.59
C VAL A 57 -3.28 9.68 -5.41
N MET A 58 -3.11 10.36 -4.28
CA MET A 58 -3.86 11.59 -4.01
C MET A 58 -3.52 12.68 -5.02
N ARG A 59 -2.24 12.78 -5.38
CA ARG A 59 -1.82 13.75 -6.38
C ARG A 59 -2.46 13.48 -7.73
N LEU A 60 -2.48 12.21 -8.15
CA LEU A 60 -3.09 11.86 -9.43
C LEU A 60 -4.58 12.16 -9.45
N LEU A 61 -5.26 11.96 -8.31
CA LEU A 61 -6.67 12.28 -8.21
C LEU A 61 -6.93 13.79 -8.07
N GLY A 62 -5.88 14.58 -7.90
CA GLY A 62 -6.03 16.02 -7.71
C GLY A 62 -6.57 16.39 -6.36
N LEU A 63 -6.36 15.55 -5.37
CA LEU A 63 -6.92 15.74 -4.03
C LEU A 63 -5.84 16.16 -3.05
N LYS A 64 -6.28 16.94 -2.06
CA LYS A 64 -5.40 17.33 -0.96
C LYS A 64 -5.16 16.14 -0.05
N ASN A 65 -3.91 15.92 0.32
CA ASN A 65 -3.57 14.82 1.22
C ASN A 65 -2.90 15.35 2.47
N THR A 66 -2.92 14.52 3.52
CA THR A 66 -2.21 14.83 4.75
C THR A 66 -0.87 14.10 4.74
N LEU A 67 0.11 14.67 5.46
CA LEU A 67 1.45 14.11 5.47
C LEU A 67 1.54 12.79 6.22
N ILE A 68 0.85 12.70 7.32
CA ILE A 68 0.96 11.55 8.21
C ILE A 68 -0.37 10.88 8.52
N GLY A 69 -1.47 11.48 8.10
CA GLY A 69 -2.80 10.93 8.36
C GLY A 69 -3.25 10.02 7.24
N VAL A 70 -4.41 9.42 7.45
CA VAL A 70 -5.05 8.56 6.48
C VAL A 70 -6.24 9.29 5.91
N ASP A 71 -6.36 9.26 4.60
CA ASP A 71 -7.42 9.98 3.90
C ASP A 71 -8.43 9.00 3.33
N LEU A 72 -9.69 9.40 3.26
CA LEU A 72 -10.77 8.56 2.74
C LEU A 72 -11.29 9.14 1.43
N VAL A 73 -11.30 8.30 0.41
CA VAL A 73 -11.69 8.70 -0.95
C VAL A 73 -12.83 7.81 -1.42
N LEU A 74 -13.80 8.42 -2.11
CA LEU A 74 -14.89 7.69 -2.74
C LEU A 74 -15.18 8.34 -4.09
N ASP A 75 -15.21 7.51 -5.13
CA ASP A 75 -15.51 7.96 -6.50
C ASP A 75 -14.65 9.17 -6.91
N GLY A 76 -13.38 9.12 -6.52
CA GLY A 76 -12.43 10.16 -6.87
C GLY A 76 -12.55 11.43 -6.06
N LYS A 77 -13.35 11.44 -5.01
CA LYS A 77 -13.56 12.62 -4.18
C LYS A 77 -13.10 12.36 -2.77
N LEU A 78 -12.57 13.40 -2.14
CA LEU A 78 -12.12 13.31 -0.77
C LEU A 78 -13.31 13.41 0.17
N LEU A 79 -13.56 12.35 0.94
CA LEU A 79 -14.63 12.34 1.94
C LEU A 79 -14.15 12.84 3.28
N ALA A 80 -12.93 12.48 3.66
CA ALA A 80 -12.37 12.90 4.95
C ALA A 80 -10.87 12.78 4.86
N ASN A 81 -10.17 13.57 5.63
CA ASN A 81 -8.73 13.45 5.67
C ASN A 81 -8.25 13.46 7.12
N ASP A 82 -7.01 12.98 7.29
CA ASP A 82 -6.36 12.92 8.59
C ASP A 82 -7.17 12.11 9.61
N LEU A 83 -7.70 10.98 9.15
CA LEU A 83 -8.42 10.06 10.02
C LEU A 83 -7.46 9.20 10.83
N TYR A 84 -7.90 8.80 12.00
CA TYR A 84 -7.16 7.82 12.79
C TYR A 84 -8.11 7.09 13.73
N GLY A 85 -7.71 5.86 14.09
CA GLY A 85 -8.37 5.07 15.12
C GLY A 85 -9.87 4.96 14.97
N ARG A 86 -10.56 5.47 15.97
CA ARG A 86 -12.01 5.36 16.05
C ARG A 86 -12.71 6.03 14.88
N GLN A 87 -12.25 7.19 14.45
CA GLN A 87 -12.87 7.88 13.33
C GLN A 87 -12.82 7.04 12.08
N MET A 88 -11.68 6.37 11.86
CA MET A 88 -11.50 5.53 10.70
C MET A 88 -12.42 4.32 10.78
N LEU A 89 -12.52 3.71 11.95
CA LEU A 89 -13.38 2.55 12.15
C LEU A 89 -14.84 2.90 11.85
N GLU A 90 -15.31 4.04 12.34
CA GLU A 90 -16.68 4.47 12.07
C GLU A 90 -16.91 4.73 10.58
N ALA A 91 -15.91 5.28 9.91
CA ALA A 91 -16.05 5.63 8.51
C ALA A 91 -16.15 4.40 7.61
N VAL A 92 -15.56 3.29 8.01
CA VAL A 92 -15.53 2.10 7.15
C VAL A 92 -16.56 1.04 7.55
N ARG A 93 -17.08 1.11 8.76
CA ARG A 93 -17.98 0.07 9.27
C ARG A 93 -19.22 -0.05 8.39
N GLY A 94 -19.48 -1.27 7.93
CA GLY A 94 -20.63 -1.53 7.09
C GLY A 94 -20.51 -1.04 5.67
N LYS A 95 -19.35 -0.55 5.25
CA LYS A 95 -19.15 -0.03 3.91
C LYS A 95 -18.00 -0.76 3.24
N LYS A 96 -18.18 -1.05 1.94
CA LYS A 96 -17.12 -1.69 1.19
C LYS A 96 -15.94 -0.74 1.08
N THR A 97 -14.81 -1.11 1.65
CA THR A 97 -13.66 -0.24 1.76
C THR A 97 -12.40 -1.05 1.52
N ARG A 98 -11.44 -0.45 0.83
CA ARG A 98 -10.11 -1.00 0.67
C ARG A 98 -9.09 -0.02 1.22
N LEU A 99 -7.96 -0.57 1.65
CA LEU A 99 -6.89 0.21 2.24
C LEU A 99 -5.67 0.13 1.34
N ILE A 100 -5.13 1.28 0.97
CA ILE A 100 -3.88 1.35 0.22
C ILE A 100 -2.79 1.79 1.18
N VAL A 101 -1.78 0.95 1.33
CA VAL A 101 -0.66 1.22 2.23
C VAL A 101 0.65 1.04 1.48
N THR A 102 1.67 1.69 1.98
CA THR A 102 3.02 1.51 1.47
C THR A 102 3.93 1.08 2.62
N VAL A 103 5.11 0.64 2.27
CA VAL A 103 6.09 0.18 3.24
C VAL A 103 6.76 1.40 3.87
N THR A 104 6.88 1.40 5.19
CA THR A 104 7.48 2.53 5.91
C THR A 104 8.78 2.12 6.56
N GLY A 105 9.68 3.10 6.65
CA GLY A 105 10.96 2.92 7.32
C GLY A 105 11.92 2.02 6.57
N GLY A 106 13.15 2.00 7.03
CA GLY A 106 14.18 1.18 6.40
C GLY A 106 14.03 -0.29 6.67
N GLN A 107 13.24 -0.68 7.66
CA GLN A 107 13.06 -2.07 8.04
C GLN A 107 11.89 -2.73 7.33
N GLY A 108 11.07 -1.96 6.62
CA GLY A 108 10.00 -2.55 5.83
C GLY A 108 8.72 -2.83 6.59
N PHE A 109 8.33 -1.96 7.50
CA PHE A 109 7.09 -2.14 8.23
C PHE A 109 5.89 -1.78 7.37
N LEU A 110 4.88 -2.62 7.40
CA LEU A 110 3.61 -2.39 6.74
C LEU A 110 2.60 -1.77 7.70
N PHE A 111 2.53 -2.33 8.91
CA PHE A 111 1.68 -1.83 9.98
C PHE A 111 2.51 -1.71 11.24
N GLY A 112 2.11 -0.79 12.12
CA GLY A 112 2.83 -0.48 13.32
C GLY A 112 3.64 0.77 13.13
N ARG A 113 4.95 0.63 13.00
CA ARG A 113 5.81 1.80 12.85
C ARG A 113 5.42 2.57 11.59
N GLY A 114 5.11 3.84 11.78
CA GLY A 114 4.76 4.73 10.68
C GLY A 114 3.30 4.67 10.26
N ASN A 115 2.55 3.70 10.77
CA ASN A 115 1.13 3.53 10.41
C ASN A 115 0.28 3.22 11.64
N GLN A 116 0.64 3.77 12.80
CA GLN A 116 -0.08 3.45 14.04
C GLN A 116 -1.52 3.95 14.05
N GLN A 117 -1.85 4.93 13.21
CA GLN A 117 -3.22 5.41 13.13
C GLN A 117 -4.17 4.37 12.57
N ILE A 118 -3.64 3.36 11.87
CA ILE A 118 -4.45 2.24 11.39
C ILE A 118 -4.43 1.18 12.48
N THR A 119 -5.50 1.11 13.24
CA THR A 119 -5.58 0.24 14.41
C THR A 119 -5.93 -1.19 14.04
N PRO A 120 -5.66 -2.15 14.93
CA PRO A 120 -6.08 -3.54 14.70
C PRO A 120 -7.56 -3.67 14.38
N GLU A 121 -8.40 -2.88 15.04
CA GLU A 121 -9.84 -2.94 14.81
C GLU A 121 -10.19 -2.57 13.37
N VAL A 122 -9.53 -1.55 12.83
CA VAL A 122 -9.75 -1.14 11.46
C VAL A 122 -9.30 -2.23 10.50
N ILE A 123 -8.15 -2.82 10.76
CA ILE A 123 -7.62 -3.87 9.90
C ILE A 123 -8.55 -5.07 9.89
N ARG A 124 -9.08 -5.45 11.06
CA ARG A 124 -10.03 -6.57 11.14
C ARG A 124 -11.32 -6.26 10.42
N GLU A 125 -11.80 -5.02 10.53
CA GLU A 125 -13.02 -4.64 9.84
C GLU A 125 -12.86 -4.71 8.32
N LEU A 126 -11.70 -4.31 7.82
CA LEU A 126 -11.44 -4.34 6.38
C LEU A 126 -11.25 -5.75 5.85
N GLY A 127 -10.51 -6.57 6.57
CA GLY A 127 -10.12 -7.87 6.10
C GLY A 127 -8.87 -7.82 5.24
N ARG A 128 -8.12 -8.90 5.30
CA ARG A 128 -6.82 -9.00 4.62
C ARG A 128 -6.93 -8.79 3.11
N GLU A 129 -8.01 -9.29 2.51
CA GLU A 129 -8.20 -9.21 1.07
C GLU A 129 -8.46 -7.80 0.58
N ASN A 130 -8.75 -6.88 1.49
CA ASN A 130 -8.99 -5.49 1.13
C ASN A 130 -7.79 -4.58 1.39
N ILE A 131 -6.63 -5.18 1.64
CA ILE A 131 -5.40 -4.43 1.85
C ILE A 131 -4.61 -4.47 0.55
N LEU A 132 -4.38 -3.30 -0.02
CA LEU A 132 -3.60 -3.13 -1.25
C LEU A 132 -2.26 -2.52 -0.87
N ILE A 133 -1.19 -3.21 -1.23
CA ILE A 133 0.16 -2.77 -0.87
C ILE A 133 0.86 -2.25 -2.11
N ALA A 134 1.51 -1.12 -1.98
CA ALA A 134 2.28 -0.53 -3.06
C ALA A 134 3.63 -0.09 -2.54
N ALA A 135 4.66 -0.33 -3.32
CA ALA A 135 6.02 0.09 -2.98
C ALA A 135 6.83 0.11 -4.25
N THR A 136 7.78 1.04 -4.35
CA THR A 136 8.67 1.06 -5.51
C THR A 136 9.58 -0.16 -5.46
N ARG A 137 10.01 -0.61 -6.65
CA ARG A 137 10.94 -1.72 -6.72
C ARG A 137 12.21 -1.42 -5.94
N GLU A 138 12.67 -0.19 -6.04
CA GLU A 138 13.87 0.23 -5.33
C GLU A 138 13.71 0.04 -3.83
N LYS A 139 12.56 0.44 -3.30
CA LYS A 139 12.29 0.26 -1.87
C LYS A 139 12.33 -1.20 -1.49
N LEU A 140 11.72 -2.06 -2.29
CA LEU A 140 11.69 -3.49 -1.99
C LEU A 140 13.08 -4.10 -2.09
N PHE A 141 13.87 -3.70 -3.09
CA PHE A 141 15.23 -4.22 -3.23
C PHE A 141 16.13 -3.80 -2.06
N GLN A 142 15.88 -2.63 -1.50
CA GLN A 142 16.64 -2.18 -0.33
C GLN A 142 16.43 -3.08 0.88
N LEU A 143 15.34 -3.83 0.91
CA LEU A 143 15.08 -4.78 1.99
C LEU A 143 15.89 -6.06 1.86
N ARG A 144 16.54 -6.27 0.73
CA ARG A 144 17.46 -7.40 0.50
C ARG A 144 16.81 -8.74 0.78
N GLY A 145 15.59 -8.92 0.33
CA GLY A 145 14.87 -10.18 0.51
C GLY A 145 14.25 -10.36 1.87
N GLN A 146 14.40 -9.40 2.77
CA GLN A 146 13.74 -9.48 4.06
C GLN A 146 12.24 -9.33 3.91
N PRO A 147 11.46 -10.03 4.73
CA PRO A 147 10.00 -9.91 4.64
C PRO A 147 9.54 -8.53 5.08
N LEU A 148 8.34 -8.17 4.65
CA LEU A 148 7.66 -7.01 5.19
C LEU A 148 7.18 -7.36 6.60
N LEU A 149 7.14 -6.36 7.45
CA LEU A 149 6.88 -6.59 8.87
C LEU A 149 5.56 -5.98 9.30
N VAL A 150 4.88 -6.65 10.23
CA VAL A 150 3.68 -6.12 10.85
C VAL A 150 3.87 -6.15 12.37
N ASP A 151 3.43 -5.08 13.02
CA ASP A 151 3.52 -4.94 14.47
C ASP A 151 2.33 -4.09 14.90
N THR A 152 1.14 -4.66 14.79
CA THR A 152 -0.09 -3.91 15.04
C THR A 152 -0.35 -3.71 16.53
N GLY A 153 0.36 -4.41 17.39
CA GLY A 153 0.09 -4.42 18.82
C GLY A 153 -0.88 -5.53 19.22
N ASP A 154 -1.40 -6.26 18.26
CA ASP A 154 -2.29 -7.40 18.48
C ASP A 154 -1.61 -8.64 17.90
N PRO A 155 -1.01 -9.49 18.74
CA PRO A 155 -0.24 -10.64 18.23
C PRO A 155 -1.06 -11.61 17.39
N LEU A 156 -2.34 -11.76 17.69
CA LEU A 156 -3.19 -12.66 16.88
C LEU A 156 -3.41 -12.08 15.50
N LEU A 157 -3.65 -10.79 15.41
CA LEU A 157 -3.82 -10.15 14.12
C LEU A 157 -2.52 -10.21 13.32
N ASP A 158 -1.39 -9.96 13.98
CA ASP A 158 -0.09 -10.04 13.31
C ASP A 158 0.10 -11.41 12.68
N GLN A 159 -0.29 -12.46 13.42
CA GLN A 159 -0.19 -13.81 12.93
C GLN A 159 -1.12 -14.05 11.74
N GLU A 160 -2.33 -13.51 11.79
CA GLU A 160 -3.30 -13.64 10.71
C GLU A 160 -2.85 -12.93 9.44
N LEU A 161 -2.08 -11.86 9.60
CA LEU A 161 -1.60 -11.08 8.46
C LEU A 161 -0.40 -11.70 7.75
N ARG A 162 0.24 -12.68 8.35
CA ARG A 162 1.40 -13.33 7.75
C ARG A 162 1.03 -14.03 6.45
N GLY A 163 1.95 -14.05 5.52
CA GLY A 163 1.74 -14.75 4.27
C GLY A 163 2.31 -13.98 3.12
N PHE A 164 1.85 -14.32 1.91
CA PHE A 164 2.39 -13.72 0.70
C PHE A 164 1.36 -12.76 0.12
N TYR A 165 1.84 -11.60 -0.26
CA TYR A 165 0.98 -10.54 -0.79
C TYR A 165 1.55 -10.05 -2.12
N ARG A 166 0.63 -9.67 -2.99
CA ARG A 166 1.00 -9.01 -4.23
C ARG A 166 1.20 -7.51 -3.93
N VAL A 167 2.37 -7.01 -4.26
CA VAL A 167 2.73 -5.61 -4.03
C VAL A 167 2.81 -4.92 -5.39
N THR A 168 2.04 -3.87 -5.57
CA THR A 168 2.07 -3.10 -6.82
C THR A 168 3.35 -2.28 -6.86
N THR A 169 4.14 -2.47 -7.91
CA THR A 169 5.44 -1.82 -8.04
C THR A 169 5.50 -0.85 -9.21
N SER A 170 4.56 -0.96 -10.15
CA SER A 170 4.48 -0.08 -11.30
C SER A 170 3.19 -0.37 -12.03
N TYR A 171 2.90 0.38 -13.08
CA TYR A 171 1.72 0.12 -13.88
C TYR A 171 1.85 -1.25 -14.54
N GLY A 172 0.89 -2.12 -14.29
CA GLY A 172 0.91 -3.47 -14.84
C GLY A 172 1.96 -4.37 -14.25
N GLU A 173 2.60 -3.99 -13.14
CA GLU A 173 3.68 -4.77 -12.56
C GLU A 173 3.46 -4.95 -11.07
N SER A 174 3.78 -6.14 -10.58
CA SER A 174 3.71 -6.41 -9.15
C SER A 174 4.77 -7.44 -8.78
N MET A 175 5.07 -7.50 -7.49
CA MET A 175 5.98 -8.50 -6.92
C MET A 175 5.27 -9.18 -5.77
N ILE A 176 5.59 -10.47 -5.56
CA ILE A 176 5.06 -11.21 -4.43
C ILE A 176 6.04 -11.07 -3.27
N CYS A 177 5.56 -10.58 -2.16
CA CYS A 177 6.39 -10.37 -0.97
C CYS A 177 5.80 -11.11 0.21
N GLU A 178 6.67 -11.65 1.03
CA GLU A 178 6.25 -12.27 2.29
C GLU A 178 6.06 -11.20 3.34
N VAL A 179 5.01 -11.36 4.15
CA VAL A 179 4.74 -10.51 5.31
C VAL A 179 4.87 -11.36 6.56
N ARG A 180 5.59 -10.85 7.54
CA ARG A 180 5.75 -11.52 8.84
C ARG A 180 5.51 -10.59 10.00
#